data_4b92932d38e6f6d0dc38cb58692e7191
#
_entry.id   4b92932d38e6f6d0dc38cb58692e7191
#
_cell.length_a   1.000
_cell.length_b   1.000
_cell.length_c   1.000
_cell.angle_alpha   90.00
_cell.angle_beta   90.00
_cell.angle_gamma   90.00
#
_symmetry.space_group_name_H-M   'P 1'
#
loop_
_entity.id
_entity.type
_entity.pdbx_description
1 polymer ?
#
loop_
_entity_poly.entity_id
_entity_poly.type
_entity_poly.pdbx_seq_one_letter_code
_entity_poly.pdbx_strand_id
1 'polypeptide(L)'
;KAEVLGAILTFPALGDRIGRPAHIKDHSVPVAERLESQIPVVYIAGTCMNAGKTVAATELVRGLSRSGLRVAASKLTGVSLMRDALSMLDAGAIAALTFNDIGIATTRAGLTVPAAKGIFNRLAASKPDVIVAELGDGILGEYGVLVVLDHPSSAVKDPADERAASDLAQVLAAPRPEVVFTHGLADN
;
A
#
# COMPACT_ATOMS: atom_id res chain seq x y z
N LYS A 1 -28.37 2.34 15.43
CA LYS A 1 -27.79 1.97 16.72
C LYS A 1 -27.01 0.67 16.53
N ALA A 2 -25.80 0.61 17.08
CA ALA A 2 -25.01 -0.63 17.16
C ALA A 2 -24.98 -1.10 18.61
N GLU A 3 -24.99 -2.42 18.83
CA GLU A 3 -24.91 -3.04 20.13
C GLU A 3 -23.65 -3.90 20.18
N VAL A 4 -22.85 -3.75 21.23
CA VAL A 4 -21.67 -4.59 21.46
C VAL A 4 -22.11 -5.82 22.27
N LEU A 5 -22.14 -6.98 21.61
CA LEU A 5 -22.56 -8.23 22.23
C LEU A 5 -21.43 -8.90 23.04
N GLY A 6 -20.16 -8.61 22.74
CA GLY A 6 -19.01 -9.15 23.42
C GLY A 6 -17.77 -9.20 22.53
N ALA A 7 -16.70 -9.80 23.06
CA ALA A 7 -15.45 -10.02 22.32
C ALA A 7 -15.46 -11.41 21.67
N ILE A 8 -14.90 -11.50 20.47
CA ILE A 8 -14.55 -12.80 19.87
C ILE A 8 -13.37 -13.37 20.65
N LEU A 9 -13.44 -14.64 21.03
CA LEU A 9 -12.39 -15.32 21.78
C LEU A 9 -11.59 -16.26 20.87
N THR A 10 -10.31 -16.36 21.13
CA THR A 10 -9.42 -17.38 20.57
C THR A 10 -9.02 -18.36 21.66
N PHE A 11 -8.82 -19.62 21.27
CA PHE A 11 -8.37 -20.71 22.12
C PHE A 11 -7.04 -21.22 21.54
N PRO A 12 -5.87 -20.72 22.04
CA PRO A 12 -4.58 -20.95 21.40
C PRO A 12 -4.12 -22.41 21.38
N ALA A 13 -4.56 -23.20 22.36
CA ALA A 13 -4.23 -24.61 22.43
C ALA A 13 -5.48 -25.48 22.34
N LEU A 14 -5.34 -26.66 21.75
CA LEU A 14 -6.41 -27.66 21.71
C LEU A 14 -6.72 -28.12 23.15
N GLY A 15 -7.97 -27.98 23.56
CA GLY A 15 -8.42 -28.32 24.90
C GLY A 15 -8.46 -27.14 25.88
N ASP A 16 -8.04 -25.95 25.48
CA ASP A 16 -8.24 -24.75 26.31
C ASP A 16 -9.72 -24.51 26.55
N ARG A 17 -10.06 -24.29 27.82
CA ARG A 17 -11.43 -23.98 28.27
C ARG A 17 -11.61 -22.47 28.53
N ILE A 18 -10.50 -21.73 28.62
CA ILE A 18 -10.49 -20.28 28.84
C ILE A 18 -9.99 -19.62 27.58
N GLY A 19 -10.90 -18.95 26.88
CA GLY A 19 -10.55 -18.15 25.71
C GLY A 19 -9.97 -16.79 26.11
N ARG A 20 -9.11 -16.24 25.28
CA ARG A 20 -8.65 -14.85 25.36
C ARG A 20 -9.26 -14.02 24.22
N PRO A 21 -9.49 -12.72 24.41
CA PRO A 21 -9.97 -11.87 23.34
C PRO A 21 -9.08 -11.98 22.10
N ALA A 22 -9.70 -12.18 20.94
CA ALA A 22 -8.99 -12.20 19.67
C ALA A 22 -8.41 -10.83 19.37
N HIS A 23 -7.18 -10.80 18.89
CA HIS A 23 -6.49 -9.56 18.51
C HIS A 23 -6.14 -9.61 17.03
N ILE A 24 -6.53 -8.59 16.27
CA ILE A 24 -6.17 -8.50 14.83
C ILE A 24 -4.66 -8.60 14.64
N LYS A 25 -3.88 -8.02 15.54
CA LYS A 25 -2.41 -8.06 15.51
C LYS A 25 -1.81 -9.46 15.61
N ASP A 26 -2.53 -10.42 16.16
CA ASP A 26 -2.05 -11.81 16.28
C ASP A 26 -1.90 -12.47 14.88
N HIS A 27 -2.56 -11.91 13.87
CA HIS A 27 -2.56 -12.41 12.48
C HIS A 27 -2.12 -11.34 11.46
N SER A 28 -1.60 -10.21 11.92
CA SER A 28 -1.20 -9.11 11.06
C SER A 28 0.18 -9.33 10.43
N VAL A 29 0.43 -8.65 9.32
CA VAL A 29 1.77 -8.47 8.77
C VAL A 29 2.59 -7.67 9.79
N PRO A 30 3.80 -8.12 10.17
CA PRO A 30 4.63 -7.37 11.10
C PRO A 30 5.13 -6.07 10.46
N VAL A 31 5.23 -5.02 11.27
CA VAL A 31 5.99 -3.82 10.89
C VAL A 31 7.48 -4.16 10.78
N ALA A 32 8.23 -3.42 9.98
CA ALA A 32 9.66 -3.66 9.78
C ALA A 32 10.49 -2.39 9.98
N GLU A 33 11.62 -2.54 10.66
CA GLU A 33 12.61 -1.45 10.80
C GLU A 33 13.44 -1.27 9.53
N ARG A 34 13.63 -2.36 8.76
CA ARG A 34 14.43 -2.36 7.53
C ARG A 34 13.56 -2.72 6.33
N LEU A 35 13.81 -2.05 5.22
CA LEU A 35 13.31 -2.46 3.91
C LEU A 35 14.30 -3.50 3.35
N GLU A 36 13.82 -4.73 3.18
CA GLU A 36 14.58 -5.84 2.60
C GLU A 36 14.29 -6.01 1.11
N SER A 37 13.11 -5.52 0.70
CA SER A 37 12.66 -5.55 -0.69
C SER A 37 13.52 -4.63 -1.56
N GLN A 38 13.93 -5.16 -2.71
CA GLN A 38 14.57 -4.39 -3.80
C GLN A 38 13.63 -4.15 -4.98
N ILE A 39 12.35 -4.50 -4.81
CA ILE A 39 11.34 -4.34 -5.87
C ILE A 39 11.05 -2.85 -6.08
N PRO A 40 11.07 -2.36 -7.32
CA PRO A 40 10.70 -0.97 -7.64
C PRO A 40 9.28 -0.64 -7.15
N VAL A 41 9.10 0.57 -6.62
CA VAL A 41 7.80 1.04 -6.13
C VAL A 41 7.37 2.28 -6.87
N VAL A 42 6.15 2.28 -7.40
CA VAL A 42 5.50 3.47 -7.97
C VAL A 42 4.47 4.00 -6.99
N TYR A 43 4.69 5.20 -6.49
CA TYR A 43 3.77 5.86 -5.56
C TYR A 43 2.69 6.65 -6.30
N ILE A 44 1.44 6.48 -5.90
CA ILE A 44 0.31 7.29 -6.33
C ILE A 44 -0.10 8.19 -5.17
N ALA A 45 0.23 9.47 -5.27
CA ALA A 45 -0.12 10.49 -4.28
C ALA A 45 -1.13 11.49 -4.86
N GLY A 46 -1.75 12.28 -4.01
CA GLY A 46 -2.69 13.31 -4.44
C GLY A 46 -2.89 14.37 -3.36
N THR A 47 -3.47 15.49 -3.75
CA THR A 47 -3.63 16.66 -2.87
C THR A 47 -4.70 16.48 -1.80
N CYS A 48 -5.74 15.67 -2.08
CA CYS A 48 -6.89 15.48 -1.18
C CYS A 48 -7.54 14.10 -1.36
N MET A 49 -8.50 13.81 -0.50
CA MET A 49 -9.41 12.68 -0.65
C MET A 49 -10.21 12.85 -1.96
N ASN A 50 -10.61 11.73 -2.56
CA ASN A 50 -11.37 11.68 -3.82
C ASN A 50 -10.68 12.33 -5.06
N ALA A 51 -9.38 12.61 -5.00
CA ALA A 51 -8.59 13.11 -6.13
C ALA A 51 -8.36 12.07 -7.25
N GLY A 52 -9.00 10.89 -7.19
CA GLY A 52 -8.87 9.85 -8.21
C GLY A 52 -7.69 8.90 -8.02
N LYS A 53 -6.97 8.93 -6.90
CA LYS A 53 -5.80 8.07 -6.63
C LYS A 53 -6.06 6.58 -6.83
N THR A 54 -7.15 6.06 -6.25
CA THR A 54 -7.49 4.64 -6.37
C THR A 54 -7.76 4.25 -7.82
N VAL A 55 -8.42 5.14 -8.59
CA VAL A 55 -8.65 4.91 -10.03
C VAL A 55 -7.32 4.90 -10.78
N ALA A 56 -6.45 5.88 -10.53
CA ALA A 56 -5.13 5.94 -11.16
C ALA A 56 -4.28 4.72 -10.83
N ALA A 57 -4.25 4.30 -9.55
CA ALA A 57 -3.53 3.09 -9.12
C ALA A 57 -4.09 1.83 -9.83
N THR A 58 -5.41 1.69 -9.88
CA THR A 58 -6.07 0.55 -10.53
C THR A 58 -5.77 0.49 -12.02
N GLU A 59 -5.83 1.64 -12.74
CA GLU A 59 -5.52 1.69 -14.17
C GLU A 59 -4.03 1.44 -14.45
N LEU A 60 -3.15 1.93 -13.60
CA LEU A 60 -1.72 1.64 -13.69
C LEU A 60 -1.45 0.14 -13.51
N VAL A 61 -2.02 -0.48 -12.48
CA VAL A 61 -1.92 -1.94 -12.27
C VAL A 61 -2.41 -2.68 -13.51
N ARG A 62 -3.57 -2.28 -14.07
CA ARG A 62 -4.14 -2.91 -15.27
C ARG A 62 -3.21 -2.78 -16.48
N GLY A 63 -2.66 -1.60 -16.72
CA GLY A 63 -1.73 -1.35 -17.81
C GLY A 63 -0.47 -2.20 -17.71
N LEU A 64 0.18 -2.18 -16.55
CA LEU A 64 1.40 -2.92 -16.28
C LEU A 64 1.18 -4.45 -16.37
N SER A 65 0.08 -4.94 -15.78
CA SER A 65 -0.27 -6.36 -15.83
C SER A 65 -0.53 -6.84 -17.26
N ARG A 66 -1.22 -6.03 -18.08
CA ARG A 66 -1.44 -6.33 -19.51
C ARG A 66 -0.16 -6.30 -20.33
N SER A 67 0.85 -5.55 -19.90
CA SER A 67 2.18 -5.55 -20.51
C SER A 67 3.03 -6.76 -20.12
N GLY A 68 2.49 -7.68 -19.30
CA GLY A 68 3.16 -8.92 -18.90
C GLY A 68 3.94 -8.82 -17.60
N LEU A 69 3.93 -7.67 -16.91
CA LEU A 69 4.59 -7.51 -15.62
C LEU A 69 3.77 -8.16 -14.49
N ARG A 70 4.47 -8.72 -13.53
CA ARG A 70 3.91 -9.21 -12.26
C ARG A 70 3.79 -8.04 -11.30
N VAL A 71 2.60 -7.50 -11.14
CA VAL A 71 2.35 -6.31 -10.34
C VAL A 71 1.82 -6.70 -8.97
N ALA A 72 2.45 -6.21 -7.90
CA ALA A 72 1.82 -6.17 -6.59
C ALA A 72 1.28 -4.77 -6.30
N ALA A 73 0.31 -4.67 -5.41
CA ALA A 73 -0.33 -3.41 -5.11
C ALA A 73 -0.47 -3.17 -3.60
N SER A 74 -0.54 -1.91 -3.19
CA SER A 74 -0.75 -1.56 -1.80
C SER A 74 -1.47 -0.22 -1.63
N LYS A 75 -2.23 -0.10 -0.52
CA LYS A 75 -2.64 1.19 0.03
C LYS A 75 -1.93 1.40 1.36
N LEU A 76 -0.99 2.35 1.39
CA LEU A 76 -0.06 2.53 2.50
C LEU A 76 -0.53 3.50 3.57
N THR A 77 -1.39 4.46 3.23
CA THR A 77 -1.80 5.53 4.15
C THR A 77 -3.27 5.88 4.04
N GLY A 78 -3.77 6.60 5.03
CA GLY A 78 -5.10 7.19 5.04
C GLY A 78 -6.17 6.31 5.67
N VAL A 79 -7.33 6.29 5.05
CA VAL A 79 -8.46 5.39 5.36
C VAL A 79 -8.58 4.40 4.21
N SER A 80 -8.75 3.12 4.54
CA SER A 80 -8.86 2.05 3.55
C SER A 80 -10.21 1.35 3.65
N LEU A 81 -10.75 1.04 2.49
CA LEU A 81 -11.87 0.12 2.33
C LEU A 81 -11.36 -1.15 1.62
N MET A 82 -11.98 -2.28 1.89
CA MET A 82 -11.59 -3.55 1.24
C MET A 82 -11.62 -3.43 -0.29
N ARG A 83 -12.53 -2.65 -0.85
CA ARG A 83 -12.63 -2.39 -2.30
C ARG A 83 -11.35 -1.79 -2.89
N ASP A 84 -10.55 -1.06 -2.11
CA ASP A 84 -9.32 -0.42 -2.60
C ASP A 84 -8.29 -1.49 -3.01
N ALA A 85 -8.08 -2.51 -2.17
CA ALA A 85 -7.24 -3.66 -2.50
C ALA A 85 -7.87 -4.55 -3.58
N LEU A 86 -9.18 -4.82 -3.48
CA LEU A 86 -9.90 -5.68 -4.42
C LEU A 86 -9.89 -5.11 -5.84
N SER A 87 -10.08 -3.80 -6.03
CA SER A 87 -10.01 -3.20 -7.36
C SER A 87 -8.65 -3.32 -8.02
N MET A 88 -7.57 -3.29 -7.24
CA MET A 88 -6.21 -3.54 -7.76
C MET A 88 -5.99 -5.02 -8.11
N LEU A 89 -6.54 -5.95 -7.31
CA LEU A 89 -6.52 -7.39 -7.65
C LEU A 89 -7.33 -7.67 -8.91
N ASP A 90 -8.54 -7.12 -9.04
CA ASP A 90 -9.40 -7.24 -10.23
C ASP A 90 -8.74 -6.63 -11.48
N ALA A 91 -7.85 -5.65 -11.30
CA ALA A 91 -7.07 -5.06 -12.37
C ALA A 91 -5.87 -5.93 -12.82
N GLY A 92 -5.54 -6.99 -12.08
CA GLY A 92 -4.50 -7.94 -12.41
C GLY A 92 -3.29 -7.94 -11.47
N ALA A 93 -3.37 -7.28 -10.31
CA ALA A 93 -2.33 -7.44 -9.29
C ALA A 93 -2.28 -8.89 -8.79
N ILE A 94 -1.07 -9.44 -8.67
CA ILE A 94 -0.86 -10.81 -8.16
C ILE A 94 -0.99 -10.91 -6.64
N ALA A 95 -0.87 -9.79 -5.95
CA ALA A 95 -1.08 -9.64 -4.51
C ALA A 95 -1.41 -8.18 -4.20
N ALA A 96 -2.26 -7.94 -3.21
CA ALA A 96 -2.54 -6.60 -2.71
C ALA A 96 -2.63 -6.61 -1.19
N LEU A 97 -2.01 -5.63 -0.55
CA LEU A 97 -2.06 -5.41 0.89
C LEU A 97 -2.36 -3.94 1.19
N THR A 98 -2.98 -3.72 2.34
CA THR A 98 -3.25 -2.38 2.85
C THR A 98 -2.63 -2.22 4.24
N PHE A 99 -2.56 -1.00 4.76
CA PHE A 99 -2.12 -0.78 6.14
C PHE A 99 -3.04 -1.48 7.17
N ASN A 100 -4.26 -1.87 6.81
CA ASN A 100 -5.11 -2.68 7.70
C ASN A 100 -4.53 -4.07 7.95
N ASP A 101 -3.77 -4.62 7.00
CA ASP A 101 -3.10 -5.91 7.15
C ASP A 101 -1.97 -5.88 8.20
N ILE A 102 -1.50 -4.69 8.58
CA ILE A 102 -0.62 -4.48 9.75
C ILE A 102 -1.40 -4.52 11.08
N GLY A 103 -2.73 -4.54 11.03
CA GLY A 103 -3.59 -4.53 12.22
C GLY A 103 -3.91 -3.13 12.75
N ILE A 104 -3.88 -2.11 11.89
CA ILE A 104 -4.23 -0.73 12.23
C ILE A 104 -5.43 -0.25 11.41
N ALA A 105 -6.25 0.61 12.00
CA ALA A 105 -7.46 1.14 11.35
C ALA A 105 -7.16 2.34 10.45
N THR A 106 -6.13 3.12 10.79
CA THR A 106 -5.68 4.30 10.04
C THR A 106 -4.20 4.54 10.31
N THR A 107 -3.55 5.33 9.48
CA THR A 107 -2.12 5.62 9.57
C THR A 107 -1.86 6.98 10.22
N ARG A 108 -0.64 7.15 10.72
CA ARG A 108 -0.08 8.41 11.24
C ARG A 108 1.42 8.42 11.07
N ALA A 109 2.05 9.59 11.01
CA ALA A 109 3.46 9.77 10.65
C ALA A 109 4.45 8.80 11.34
N GLY A 110 4.34 8.58 12.66
CA GLY A 110 5.28 7.73 13.40
C GLY A 110 5.17 6.22 13.13
N LEU A 111 4.07 5.75 12.50
CA LEU A 111 3.84 4.33 12.22
C LEU A 111 3.92 4.00 10.73
N THR A 112 3.74 4.99 9.87
CA THR A 112 3.56 4.78 8.43
C THR A 112 4.77 4.13 7.77
N VAL A 113 5.99 4.60 8.07
CA VAL A 113 7.22 4.06 7.46
C VAL A 113 7.50 2.62 7.89
N PRO A 114 7.47 2.25 9.18
CA PRO A 114 7.61 0.84 9.58
C PRO A 114 6.52 -0.06 8.98
N ALA A 115 5.28 0.43 8.88
CA ALA A 115 4.18 -0.29 8.25
C ALA A 115 4.43 -0.51 6.75
N ALA A 116 4.83 0.53 6.01
CA ALA A 116 5.16 0.44 4.59
C ALA A 116 6.28 -0.56 4.32
N LYS A 117 7.35 -0.54 5.12
CA LYS A 117 8.45 -1.51 5.01
C LYS A 117 7.97 -2.95 5.23
N GLY A 118 7.14 -3.19 6.24
CA GLY A 118 6.55 -4.50 6.50
C GLY A 118 5.70 -5.00 5.33
N ILE A 119 4.85 -4.12 4.78
CA ILE A 119 4.01 -4.41 3.61
C ILE A 119 4.89 -4.75 2.39
N PHE A 120 5.90 -3.94 2.08
CA PHE A 120 6.76 -4.18 0.92
C PHE A 120 7.56 -5.48 1.05
N ASN A 121 8.12 -5.76 2.23
CA ASN A 121 8.81 -7.02 2.48
C ASN A 121 7.87 -8.22 2.30
N ARG A 122 6.62 -8.10 2.75
CA ARG A 122 5.60 -9.15 2.59
C ARG A 122 5.18 -9.34 1.13
N LEU A 123 4.97 -8.24 0.40
CA LEU A 123 4.63 -8.29 -1.03
C LEU A 123 5.77 -8.87 -1.87
N ALA A 124 7.02 -8.58 -1.53
CA ALA A 124 8.20 -9.10 -2.22
C ALA A 124 8.26 -10.65 -2.22
N ALA A 125 7.64 -11.29 -1.24
CA ALA A 125 7.54 -12.76 -1.20
C ALA A 125 6.77 -13.36 -2.39
N SER A 126 5.88 -12.59 -3.03
CA SER A 126 5.18 -12.99 -4.27
C SER A 126 6.02 -12.78 -5.53
N LYS A 127 7.24 -12.22 -5.39
CA LYS A 127 8.19 -11.92 -6.48
C LYS A 127 7.55 -11.09 -7.59
N PRO A 128 7.01 -9.90 -7.30
CA PRO A 128 6.53 -8.99 -8.32
C PRO A 128 7.70 -8.31 -9.02
N ASP A 129 7.47 -7.81 -10.24
CA ASP A 129 8.41 -6.96 -10.96
C ASP A 129 8.32 -5.50 -10.49
N VAL A 130 7.16 -5.11 -10.00
CA VAL A 130 6.86 -3.75 -9.52
C VAL A 130 5.76 -3.76 -8.46
N ILE A 131 5.82 -2.79 -7.54
CA ILE A 131 4.76 -2.53 -6.56
C ILE A 131 4.13 -1.17 -6.88
N VAL A 132 2.81 -1.12 -7.05
CA VAL A 132 2.03 0.12 -7.14
C VAL A 132 1.47 0.44 -5.76
N ALA A 133 1.84 1.58 -5.20
CA ALA A 133 1.52 1.97 -3.83
C ALA A 133 0.69 3.27 -3.79
N GLU A 134 -0.58 3.15 -3.43
CA GLU A 134 -1.45 4.31 -3.23
C GLU A 134 -1.20 4.95 -1.86
N LEU A 135 -1.03 6.26 -1.84
CA LEU A 135 -0.91 7.10 -0.64
C LEU A 135 -2.21 7.92 -0.45
N GLY A 136 -3.09 7.45 0.42
CA GLY A 136 -4.28 8.19 0.87
C GLY A 136 -3.96 8.97 2.16
N ASP A 137 -4.62 10.05 2.54
CA ASP A 137 -5.64 10.78 1.83
C ASP A 137 -5.04 11.89 0.95
N GLY A 138 -4.42 12.90 1.53
CA GLY A 138 -3.77 14.01 0.85
C GLY A 138 -2.35 14.21 1.36
N ILE A 139 -1.50 14.82 0.54
CA ILE A 139 -0.08 15.05 0.83
C ILE A 139 0.10 15.85 2.12
N LEU A 140 -0.76 16.86 2.36
CA LEU A 140 -0.71 17.72 3.54
C LEU A 140 -1.49 17.17 4.76
N GLY A 141 -2.06 15.99 4.65
CA GLY A 141 -2.81 15.35 5.72
C GLY A 141 -1.92 14.73 6.80
N GLU A 142 -2.53 14.42 7.94
CA GLU A 142 -1.84 13.85 9.11
C GLU A 142 -1.52 12.36 8.99
N TYR A 143 -1.83 11.73 7.86
CA TYR A 143 -1.74 10.29 7.63
C TYR A 143 -0.33 9.79 7.30
N GLY A 144 0.67 10.68 7.23
CA GLY A 144 2.07 10.32 7.03
C GLY A 144 2.49 10.15 5.57
N VAL A 145 1.75 10.72 4.62
CA VAL A 145 2.09 10.68 3.18
C VAL A 145 3.47 11.29 2.91
N LEU A 146 3.72 12.52 3.40
CA LEU A 146 5.01 13.19 3.25
C LEU A 146 6.17 12.39 3.84
N VAL A 147 5.95 11.75 5.01
CA VAL A 147 6.99 10.95 5.68
C VAL A 147 7.38 9.74 4.84
N VAL A 148 6.45 9.16 4.08
CA VAL A 148 6.76 8.08 3.13
C VAL A 148 7.55 8.60 1.95
N LEU A 149 7.13 9.73 1.36
CA LEU A 149 7.78 10.32 0.18
C LEU A 149 9.19 10.82 0.50
N ASP A 150 9.39 11.44 1.67
CA ASP A 150 10.69 11.97 2.10
C ASP A 150 11.64 10.91 2.66
N HIS A 151 11.16 9.68 2.87
CA HIS A 151 12.00 8.64 3.46
C HIS A 151 13.14 8.26 2.50
N PRO A 152 14.40 8.13 2.97
CA PRO A 152 15.55 7.79 2.12
C PRO A 152 15.39 6.53 1.28
N SER A 153 14.59 5.55 1.76
CA SER A 153 14.27 4.35 0.98
C SER A 153 13.24 4.58 -0.14
N SER A 154 12.61 5.75 -0.20
CA SER A 154 11.71 6.15 -1.29
C SER A 154 12.45 6.90 -2.41
N ALA A 155 13.70 7.30 -2.18
CA ALA A 155 14.51 7.98 -3.19
C ALA A 155 15.15 6.95 -4.14
N VAL A 156 14.97 7.13 -5.44
CA VAL A 156 15.74 6.43 -6.48
C VAL A 156 17.20 6.83 -6.31
N LYS A 157 18.06 5.91 -5.86
CA LYS A 157 19.48 6.18 -5.56
C LYS A 157 20.45 5.34 -6.36
N ASP A 158 19.97 4.35 -7.12
CA ASP A 158 20.80 3.42 -7.88
C ASP A 158 20.56 3.63 -9.40
N PRO A 159 21.61 3.62 -10.24
CA PRO A 159 21.45 3.57 -11.70
C PRO A 159 20.58 2.40 -12.20
N ALA A 160 20.49 1.31 -11.45
CA ALA A 160 19.58 0.20 -11.72
C ALA A 160 18.11 0.61 -11.51
N ASP A 161 17.84 1.45 -10.50
CA ASP A 161 16.50 2.00 -10.25
C ASP A 161 16.07 2.99 -11.32
N GLU A 162 17.02 3.78 -11.86
CA GLU A 162 16.77 4.67 -13.03
C GLU A 162 16.45 3.85 -14.28
N ARG A 163 17.07 2.69 -14.45
CA ARG A 163 16.78 1.79 -15.57
C ARG A 163 15.39 1.17 -15.43
N ALA A 164 15.03 0.69 -14.26
CA ALA A 164 13.69 0.17 -13.98
C ALA A 164 12.62 1.24 -14.14
N ALA A 165 12.87 2.47 -13.69
CA ALA A 165 11.99 3.62 -13.91
C ALA A 165 11.89 4.01 -15.39
N SER A 166 12.98 3.89 -16.16
CA SER A 166 13.00 4.13 -17.60
C SER A 166 12.21 3.06 -18.36
N ASP A 167 12.36 1.79 -17.99
CA ASP A 167 11.62 0.68 -18.58
C ASP A 167 10.12 0.81 -18.25
N LEU A 168 9.78 1.20 -17.02
CA LEU A 168 8.41 1.49 -16.61
C LEU A 168 7.82 2.68 -17.39
N ALA A 169 8.59 3.75 -17.61
CA ALA A 169 8.18 4.90 -18.38
C ALA A 169 7.96 4.58 -19.87
N GLN A 170 8.73 3.65 -20.44
CA GLN A 170 8.49 3.15 -21.80
C GLN A 170 7.20 2.37 -21.91
N VAL A 171 6.89 1.53 -20.91
CA VAL A 171 5.63 0.76 -20.84
C VAL A 171 4.42 1.69 -20.72
N LEU A 172 4.56 2.81 -19.99
CA LEU A 172 3.48 3.80 -19.79
C LEU A 172 3.33 4.78 -20.95
N ALA A 173 4.22 4.75 -21.96
CA ALA A 173 4.28 5.72 -23.08
C ALA A 173 4.25 7.20 -22.61
N ALA A 174 4.70 7.47 -21.38
CA ALA A 174 4.69 8.79 -20.76
C ALA A 174 6.12 9.28 -20.50
N PRO A 175 6.40 10.59 -20.69
CA PRO A 175 7.66 11.17 -20.26
C PRO A 175 7.75 11.12 -18.73
N ARG A 176 8.61 10.25 -18.21
CA ARG A 176 9.04 10.07 -16.81
C ARG A 176 8.08 10.58 -15.74
N PRO A 177 7.17 9.78 -15.20
CA PRO A 177 6.57 10.09 -13.91
C PRO A 177 7.36 9.39 -12.80
N GLU A 178 8.21 10.11 -12.11
CA GLU A 178 8.82 9.61 -10.85
C GLU A 178 7.75 9.49 -9.75
N VAL A 179 6.70 10.32 -9.82
CA VAL A 179 5.53 10.29 -8.93
C VAL A 179 4.30 10.70 -9.73
N VAL A 180 3.26 9.88 -9.73
CA VAL A 180 1.97 10.26 -10.30
C VAL A 180 1.18 11.05 -9.27
N PHE A 181 1.04 12.36 -9.50
CA PHE A 181 0.16 13.20 -8.71
C PHE A 181 -1.24 13.24 -9.33
N THR A 182 -2.24 12.94 -8.54
CA THR A 182 -3.63 13.19 -8.90
C THR A 182 -4.11 14.44 -8.18
N HIS A 183 -4.63 15.41 -8.91
CA HIS A 183 -5.19 16.65 -8.38
C HIS A 183 -6.72 16.60 -8.48
N GLY A 184 -7.41 16.61 -7.35
CA GLY A 184 -8.86 16.78 -7.30
C GLY A 184 -9.19 18.25 -7.17
N LEU A 185 -10.09 18.74 -8.01
CA LEU A 185 -10.79 19.99 -7.73
C LEU A 185 -11.68 19.73 -6.53
N ALA A 186 -11.54 20.51 -5.47
CA ALA A 186 -12.52 20.53 -4.41
C ALA A 186 -13.81 21.08 -5.03
N ASP A 187 -14.83 20.27 -5.14
CA ASP A 187 -16.18 20.78 -5.37
C ASP A 187 -16.58 21.57 -4.13
N ASN A 188 -16.77 22.86 -4.30
CA ASN A 188 -17.33 23.79 -3.31
C ASN A 188 -18.79 23.48 -3.02
#